data_fb320857c4e1301162689290f0d3f3fb
#
_entry.id   fb320857c4e1301162689290f0d3f3fb
#
_cell.length_a   1.000
_cell.length_b   1.000
_cell.length_c   1.000
_cell.angle_alpha   90.00
_cell.angle_beta   90.00
_cell.angle_gamma   90.00
#
_symmetry.space_group_name_H-M   'P 1'
#
loop_
_entity.id
_entity.type
_entity.pdbx_description
1 polymer ?
#
loop_
_entity_poly.entity_id
_entity_poly.type
_entity_poly.pdbx_seq_one_letter_code
_entity_poly.pdbx_strand_id
1 'polypeptide(L)' 'MDVVNQPVHYTDGGIETIDFIEAKQLGYNLGNVIKYVSRAGKKGNRLQDLQKAQWYLTREIRNETDNN' A
#
# COMPACT_ATOMS: atom_id res chain seq x y z
N MET A 1 -4.56 25.72 -0.55
CA MET A 1 -3.94 24.61 -1.08
C MET A 1 -3.18 23.88 -0.06
N ASP A 2 -3.16 22.67 -0.18
CA ASP A 2 -2.60 21.86 0.79
C ASP A 2 -1.22 21.50 0.43
N VAL A 3 -0.31 21.88 1.21
CA VAL A 3 1.08 21.64 0.90
C VAL A 3 1.47 20.20 1.06
N VAL A 4 0.65 19.42 1.70
CA VAL A 4 0.92 18.03 1.81
C VAL A 4 0.41 17.29 0.63
N ASN A 5 -0.31 17.92 -0.25
CA ASN A 5 -0.91 17.40 -1.32
C ASN A 5 -0.06 16.82 -2.22
N GLN A 6 -0.47 15.95 -2.82
CA GLN A 6 0.23 15.17 -3.51
C GLN A 6 0.93 15.62 -4.60
N PRO A 7 2.04 15.13 -4.75
CA PRO A 7 2.81 15.30 -5.90
C PRO A 7 2.13 14.63 -7.04
N VAL A 8 2.00 15.32 -8.12
CA VAL A 8 1.34 14.78 -9.26
C VAL A 8 1.98 13.58 -9.84
N HIS A 9 3.25 13.39 -9.56
CA HIS A 9 3.93 12.27 -10.15
C HIS A 9 3.53 10.94 -9.56
N TYR A 10 2.67 10.94 -8.55
CA TYR A 10 2.25 9.68 -8.00
C TYR A 10 0.94 9.19 -8.60
N THR A 11 0.53 9.73 -9.69
CA THR A 11 -0.66 9.26 -10.36
C THR A 11 -0.32 8.31 -11.49
N ASP A 12 0.72 7.56 -11.33
CA ASP A 12 1.10 6.53 -12.26
C ASP A 12 -0.07 5.58 -12.43
N GLY A 13 -0.48 5.34 -13.63
CA GLY A 13 -1.63 4.51 -13.90
C GLY A 13 -2.95 5.24 -13.76
N GLY A 14 -2.90 6.56 -13.58
CA GLY A 14 -4.10 7.36 -13.55
C GLY A 14 -4.82 7.40 -12.22
N ILE A 15 -4.23 6.81 -11.17
CA ILE A 15 -4.86 6.81 -9.88
C ILE A 15 -3.81 6.87 -8.80
N GLU A 16 -4.06 7.66 -7.77
CA GLU A 16 -3.18 7.72 -6.63
C GLU A 16 -3.41 6.49 -5.77
N THR A 17 -2.36 5.90 -5.29
CA THR A 17 -2.46 4.74 -4.43
C THR A 17 -3.30 5.01 -3.20
N ILE A 18 -3.11 6.17 -2.58
CA ILE A 18 -3.87 6.51 -1.37
C ILE A 18 -5.36 6.62 -1.68
N ASP A 19 -5.71 7.15 -2.84
CA ASP A 19 -7.11 7.26 -3.20
C ASP A 19 -7.75 5.89 -3.37
N PHE A 20 -7.04 4.96 -3.95
CA PHE A 20 -7.52 3.60 -4.10
C PHE A 20 -7.73 2.96 -2.72
N ILE A 21 -6.75 3.10 -1.84
CA ILE A 21 -6.83 2.52 -0.50
C ILE A 21 -8.03 3.07 0.26
N GLU A 22 -8.25 4.36 0.16
CA GLU A 22 -9.38 5.00 0.85
C GLU A 22 -10.71 4.59 0.24
N ALA A 23 -10.79 4.57 -1.08
CA ALA A 23 -12.02 4.22 -1.76
C ALA A 23 -12.46 2.80 -1.45
N LYS A 24 -11.49 1.90 -1.29
CA LYS A 24 -11.80 0.51 -0.98
C LYS A 24 -11.92 0.26 0.52
N GLN A 25 -11.68 1.29 1.31
CA GLN A 25 -11.78 1.21 2.78
C GLN A 25 -10.87 0.13 3.36
N LEU A 26 -9.67 0.04 2.82
CA LEU A 26 -8.70 -0.93 3.31
C LEU A 26 -8.10 -0.41 4.62
N GLY A 27 -7.89 -1.29 5.56
CA GLY A 27 -7.27 -0.91 6.80
C GLY A 27 -5.76 -0.75 6.65
N TYR A 28 -5.09 -0.58 7.77
CA TYR A 28 -3.67 -0.25 7.79
C TYR A 28 -2.83 -1.31 7.09
N ASN A 29 -3.03 -2.57 7.45
CA ASN A 29 -2.20 -3.63 6.89
C ASN A 29 -2.46 -3.80 5.40
N LEU A 30 -3.71 -3.89 5.00
CA LEU A 30 -4.02 -4.06 3.59
C LEU A 30 -3.63 -2.84 2.78
N GLY A 31 -3.75 -1.66 3.36
CA GLY A 31 -3.29 -0.44 2.69
C GLY A 31 -1.80 -0.48 2.44
N ASN A 32 -1.03 -0.99 3.40
CA ASN A 32 0.41 -1.11 3.21
C ASN A 32 0.77 -2.18 2.19
N VAL A 33 0.00 -3.26 2.11
CA VAL A 33 0.19 -4.26 1.06
C VAL A 33 0.07 -3.58 -0.31
N ILE A 34 -1.00 -2.82 -0.50
CA ILE A 34 -1.23 -2.15 -1.78
C ILE A 34 -0.12 -1.13 -2.07
N LYS A 35 0.27 -0.38 -1.06
CA LYS A 35 1.31 0.62 -1.21
C LYS A 35 2.61 -0.01 -1.71
N TYR A 36 3.04 -1.07 -1.05
CA TYR A 36 4.33 -1.68 -1.40
C TYR A 36 4.28 -2.45 -2.70
N VAL A 37 3.17 -3.11 -3.00
CA VAL A 37 3.01 -3.78 -4.28
C VAL A 37 3.03 -2.76 -5.42
N SER A 38 2.32 -1.66 -5.24
CA SER A 38 2.24 -0.64 -6.27
C SER A 38 3.58 0.03 -6.54
N ARG A 39 4.41 0.12 -5.52
CA ARG A 39 5.69 0.78 -5.62
C ARG A 39 6.80 -0.14 -6.10
N ALA A 40 6.62 -1.42 -5.95
CA ALA A 40 7.68 -2.39 -6.20
C ALA A 40 8.23 -2.28 -7.61
N GLY A 41 9.52 -2.07 -7.71
CA GLY A 41 10.18 -1.96 -9.00
C GLY A 41 10.17 -0.56 -9.58
N LYS A 42 9.45 0.38 -8.98
CA LYS A 42 9.40 1.74 -9.50
C LYS A 42 10.31 2.67 -8.74
N LYS A 43 10.62 2.33 -7.52
CA LYS A 43 11.48 3.15 -6.72
C LYS A 43 12.10 2.26 -5.68
N GLY A 44 13.40 2.35 -5.54
CA GLY A 44 14.12 1.58 -4.53
C GLY A 44 14.24 0.11 -4.89
N ASN A 45 14.25 -0.72 -3.89
CA ASN A 45 14.53 -2.14 -4.02
C ASN A 45 13.24 -2.93 -4.18
N ARG A 46 13.06 -3.52 -5.34
CA ARG A 46 11.83 -4.25 -5.64
C ARG A 46 11.59 -5.42 -4.68
N LEU A 47 12.62 -6.21 -4.42
CA LEU A 47 12.48 -7.35 -3.54
C LEU A 47 12.09 -6.91 -2.14
N GLN A 48 12.73 -5.85 -1.65
CA GLN A 48 12.43 -5.35 -0.34
C GLN A 48 10.97 -4.88 -0.24
N ASP A 49 10.48 -4.21 -1.26
CA ASP A 49 9.09 -3.77 -1.27
C ASP A 49 8.14 -4.96 -1.26
N LEU A 50 8.45 -6.00 -2.04
CA LEU A 50 7.61 -7.18 -2.04
C LEU A 50 7.62 -7.89 -0.69
N GLN A 51 8.78 -7.90 -0.03
CA GLN A 51 8.88 -8.50 1.30
C GLN A 51 8.09 -7.70 2.34
N LYS A 52 8.08 -6.38 2.20
CA LYS A 52 7.28 -5.55 3.08
C LYS A 52 5.79 -5.81 2.87
N ALA A 53 5.38 -5.94 1.63
CA ALA A 53 3.99 -6.27 1.32
C ALA A 53 3.62 -7.62 1.95
N GLN A 54 4.51 -8.56 1.85
CA GLN A 54 4.28 -9.89 2.41
C GLN A 54 4.14 -9.81 3.93
N TRP A 55 4.96 -9.00 4.58
CA TRP A 55 4.90 -8.87 6.03
C TRP A 55 3.52 -8.35 6.47
N TYR A 56 3.04 -7.33 5.80
CA TYR A 56 1.75 -6.75 6.17
C TYR A 56 0.60 -7.71 5.87
N LEU A 57 0.70 -8.46 4.79
CA LEU A 57 -0.34 -9.43 4.46
C LEU A 57 -0.36 -10.56 5.48
N THR A 58 0.81 -11.02 5.88
CA THR A 58 0.92 -12.06 6.90
C THR A 58 0.33 -11.57 8.21
N ARG A 59 0.58 -10.31 8.55
CA ARG A 59 0.02 -9.74 9.78
C ARG A 59 -1.50 -9.71 9.73
N GLU A 60 -2.04 -9.36 8.58
CA GLU A 60 -3.48 -9.31 8.42
C GLU A 60 -4.10 -10.69 8.56
N ILE A 61 -3.46 -11.69 7.97
CA ILE A 61 -3.93 -13.07 8.05
C ILE A 61 -3.91 -13.55 9.50
N ARG A 62 -2.84 -13.21 10.22
CA ARG A 62 -2.73 -13.60 11.63
C ARG A 62 -3.84 -12.97 12.46
N ASN A 63 -4.13 -11.70 12.20
CA ASN A 63 -5.19 -11.04 12.94
C ASN A 63 -6.54 -11.69 12.68
N GLU A 64 -6.77 -12.07 11.47
CA GLU A 64 -8.02 -12.72 11.11
C GLU A 64 -8.11 -14.09 11.76
N THR A 65 -7.04 -14.84 11.75
CA THR A 65 -7.00 -16.17 12.32
C THR A 65 -7.14 -16.11 13.85
N ASP A 66 -6.44 -15.18 14.48
CA ASP A 66 -6.45 -15.08 15.93
C ASP A 66 -7.79 -14.63 16.48
N ASN A 67 -8.58 -13.97 15.66
CA ASN A 67 -9.87 -13.48 16.10
C ASN A 67 -11.00 -14.47 15.85
N ASN A 68 -10.69 -15.57 15.29
CA ASN A 68 -11.67 -16.61 15.11
C ASN A 68 -11.60 -17.63 16.25
#